data_1c054cb659f90ffaeb78f1df280e845c
#
_entry.id   1c054cb659f90ffaeb78f1df280e845c
#
_cell.length_a   1.000
_cell.length_b   1.000
_cell.length_c   1.000
_cell.angle_alpha   90.00
_cell.angle_beta   90.00
_cell.angle_gamma   90.00
#
_symmetry.space_group_name_H-M   'P 1'
#
loop_
_entity.id
_entity.type
_entity.pdbx_description
1 polymer ?
#
loop_
_entity_poly.entity_id
_entity_poly.type
_entity_poly.pdbx_seq_one_letter_code
_entity_poly.pdbx_strand_id
1 'polypeptide(L)'
;LRSENKNRRGGKTKTTKHGKSNRRSKKRNRRNKKKISRVAKTGRRRSKSINSIKENKTMEKQNRKQQKKPISLTEKELFIFDVEGVIVPSIDEPAVPQDVLETIEEIRKKGKKVAFLSNISRTPFFRVAEILMDLGVAKSQKEIFTAGKVAVEYVKSKSQKKIPRVFVISERGLLIDFEIENGVEVVFEKPVDFVVIGMKRNLNFEELNFALECLLEGAELVSCGHTNYYKGKFGSKEGIFIGDLPICEMLSFASGKPYVKIGKPDPVIFGFILTEFEINPNYAVMIGDKIETDIYGAKNLGITSILVQGIETKKHFVPVRTEKEIKPDLEIKSLKDILAFI
;
A
#
# COMPACT_ATOMS: atom_id res chain seq x y z
N LEU A 1 -54.04 12.56 19.15
CA LEU A 1 -55.05 11.88 19.95
C LEU A 1 -54.31 11.13 21.06
N ARG A 2 -54.23 11.68 22.28
CA ARG A 2 -55.04 11.46 23.48
C ARG A 2 -55.14 9.94 23.79
N SER A 3 -54.92 9.41 25.00
CA SER A 3 -55.13 9.87 26.37
C SER A 3 -54.56 8.80 27.31
N GLU A 4 -53.96 9.18 28.41
CA GLU A 4 -54.53 9.12 29.81
C GLU A 4 -54.95 7.70 30.24
N ASN A 5 -54.65 7.16 31.43
CA ASN A 5 -54.85 7.67 32.79
C ASN A 5 -54.32 6.63 33.82
N LYS A 6 -53.70 7.11 34.88
CA LYS A 6 -54.09 7.16 36.31
C LYS A 6 -54.17 5.87 37.18
N ASN A 7 -53.36 5.97 38.24
CA ASN A 7 -53.72 5.85 39.68
C ASN A 7 -54.07 4.45 40.31
N ARG A 8 -53.58 4.05 41.47
CA ARG A 8 -53.76 4.51 42.84
C ARG A 8 -53.10 3.56 43.87
N ARG A 9 -52.45 4.16 44.88
CA ARG A 9 -52.63 4.00 46.38
C ARG A 9 -52.72 2.54 46.91
N GLY A 10 -52.18 2.15 48.01
CA GLY A 10 -51.66 2.71 49.24
C GLY A 10 -51.66 1.62 50.31
N GLY A 11 -50.99 1.80 51.41
CA GLY A 11 -51.16 0.92 52.58
C GLY A 11 -49.98 0.86 53.52
N LYS A 12 -50.05 1.62 54.62
CA LYS A 12 -49.18 1.56 55.78
C LYS A 12 -49.58 0.41 56.71
N THR A 13 -48.63 -0.26 57.39
CA THR A 13 -48.80 -0.59 58.80
C THR A 13 -47.46 -0.74 59.53
N LYS A 14 -47.41 -0.24 60.77
CA LYS A 14 -46.35 -0.25 61.78
C LYS A 14 -46.35 -1.56 62.53
N THR A 15 -45.22 -1.95 63.09
CA THR A 15 -44.94 -2.49 64.47
C THR A 15 -43.53 -3.12 64.47
N THR A 16 -42.68 -3.17 65.40
CA THR A 16 -42.43 -2.65 66.76
C THR A 16 -40.98 -3.09 67.11
N LYS A 17 -40.36 -2.30 67.97
CA LYS A 17 -39.01 -2.50 68.53
C LYS A 17 -38.91 -3.79 69.36
N HIS A 18 -37.84 -4.59 69.20
CA HIS A 18 -36.99 -5.17 70.28
C HIS A 18 -35.81 -5.95 69.62
N GLY A 19 -34.59 -5.77 70.13
CA GLY A 19 -33.44 -6.57 69.67
C GLY A 19 -32.13 -5.82 69.41
N LYS A 20 -31.74 -4.85 70.21
CA LYS A 20 -30.47 -4.15 70.07
C LYS A 20 -29.50 -4.56 71.19
N SER A 21 -28.89 -5.73 71.17
CA SER A 21 -27.73 -6.00 72.04
C SER A 21 -26.72 -7.00 71.40
N ASN A 22 -27.15 -7.95 70.60
CA ASN A 22 -26.25 -9.00 70.14
C ASN A 22 -25.64 -8.76 68.72
N ARG A 23 -25.86 -7.59 68.10
CA ARG A 23 -25.36 -7.27 66.78
C ARG A 23 -24.00 -6.55 66.77
N ARG A 24 -23.52 -5.97 67.90
CA ARG A 24 -22.28 -5.18 67.88
C ARG A 24 -21.01 -6.03 67.95
N SER A 25 -20.99 -7.16 68.61
CA SER A 25 -19.80 -8.04 68.67
C SER A 25 -19.55 -8.81 67.41
N LYS A 26 -20.60 -9.30 66.72
CA LYS A 26 -20.46 -9.98 65.43
C LYS A 26 -20.04 -9.05 64.27
N LYS A 27 -20.37 -7.74 64.31
CA LYS A 27 -19.96 -6.76 63.31
C LYS A 27 -18.48 -6.38 63.43
N ARG A 28 -17.90 -6.36 64.67
CA ARG A 28 -16.48 -6.05 64.85
C ARG A 28 -15.56 -7.16 64.39
N ASN A 29 -15.91 -8.42 64.58
CA ASN A 29 -15.14 -9.56 64.09
C ASN A 29 -15.25 -9.76 62.58
N ARG A 30 -16.37 -9.42 61.96
CA ARG A 30 -16.48 -9.44 60.46
C ARG A 30 -15.68 -8.31 59.80
N ARG A 31 -15.55 -7.12 60.44
CA ARG A 31 -14.72 -6.03 59.92
C ARG A 31 -13.22 -6.36 59.99
N ASN A 32 -12.75 -7.00 61.04
CA ASN A 32 -11.33 -7.40 61.14
C ASN A 32 -10.98 -8.52 60.19
N LYS A 33 -11.81 -9.54 59.97
CA LYS A 33 -11.58 -10.57 58.93
C LYS A 33 -11.60 -9.99 57.52
N LYS A 34 -12.45 -8.99 57.22
CA LYS A 34 -12.43 -8.31 55.89
C LYS A 34 -11.19 -7.40 55.72
N LYS A 35 -10.64 -6.80 56.79
CA LYS A 35 -9.40 -6.00 56.70
C LYS A 35 -8.18 -6.89 56.42
N ILE A 36 -8.06 -8.02 57.10
CA ILE A 36 -6.96 -8.98 56.91
C ILE A 36 -7.03 -9.61 55.53
N SER A 37 -8.23 -9.98 55.03
CA SER A 37 -8.36 -10.53 53.65
C SER A 37 -8.13 -9.51 52.53
N ARG A 38 -8.35 -8.20 52.80
CA ARG A 38 -8.01 -7.14 51.84
C ARG A 38 -6.51 -6.88 51.79
N VAL A 39 -5.77 -6.92 52.90
CA VAL A 39 -4.32 -6.73 52.92
C VAL A 39 -3.61 -7.92 52.24
N ALA A 40 -4.08 -9.17 52.48
CA ALA A 40 -3.54 -10.34 51.81
C ALA A 40 -3.82 -10.36 50.29
N LYS A 41 -4.99 -9.84 49.83
CA LYS A 41 -5.30 -9.71 48.37
C LYS A 41 -4.50 -8.60 47.72
N THR A 42 -4.18 -7.49 48.40
CA THR A 42 -3.34 -6.41 47.84
C THR A 42 -1.86 -6.82 47.79
N GLY A 43 -1.34 -7.57 48.77
CA GLY A 43 0.01 -8.13 48.72
C GLY A 43 0.19 -9.13 47.58
N ARG A 44 -0.75 -10.04 47.34
CA ARG A 44 -0.73 -10.98 46.20
C ARG A 44 -0.91 -10.31 44.85
N ARG A 45 -1.65 -9.20 44.77
CA ARG A 45 -1.74 -8.42 43.51
C ARG A 45 -0.45 -7.65 43.21
N ARG A 46 0.22 -7.07 44.23
CA ARG A 46 1.52 -6.39 44.03
C ARG A 46 2.63 -7.35 43.66
N SER A 47 2.72 -8.55 44.24
CA SER A 47 3.74 -9.54 43.82
C SER A 47 3.49 -10.08 42.42
N LYS A 48 2.23 -10.31 42.01
CA LYS A 48 1.92 -10.69 40.63
C LYS A 48 2.25 -9.58 39.63
N SER A 49 2.02 -8.30 39.94
CA SER A 49 2.36 -7.20 39.07
C SER A 49 3.89 -6.98 38.92
N ILE A 50 4.64 -7.20 40.03
CA ILE A 50 6.11 -7.10 40.01
C ILE A 50 6.73 -8.27 39.22
N ASN A 51 6.18 -9.48 39.32
CA ASN A 51 6.64 -10.60 38.51
C ASN A 51 6.31 -10.44 37.01
N SER A 52 5.10 -9.99 36.65
CA SER A 52 4.75 -9.72 35.27
C SER A 52 5.57 -8.58 34.65
N ILE A 53 5.96 -7.57 35.41
CA ILE A 53 6.86 -6.50 34.96
C ILE A 53 8.29 -7.04 34.78
N LYS A 54 8.76 -7.97 35.64
CA LYS A 54 10.07 -8.62 35.46
C LYS A 54 10.08 -9.58 34.27
N GLU A 55 9.01 -10.36 34.08
CA GLU A 55 8.85 -11.27 32.93
C GLU A 55 8.75 -10.49 31.63
N ASN A 56 7.99 -9.39 31.56
CA ASN A 56 7.94 -8.52 30.39
C ASN A 56 9.29 -7.85 30.10
N LYS A 57 10.03 -7.37 31.10
CA LYS A 57 11.38 -6.83 30.90
C LYS A 57 12.39 -7.90 30.48
N THR A 58 12.21 -9.14 30.88
CA THR A 58 13.05 -10.26 30.47
C THR A 58 12.70 -10.70 29.04
N MET A 59 11.42 -10.74 28.67
CA MET A 59 10.97 -10.95 27.28
C MET A 59 11.39 -9.81 26.35
N GLU A 60 11.27 -8.54 26.79
CA GLU A 60 11.80 -7.40 26.01
C GLU A 60 13.32 -7.44 25.86
N LYS A 61 14.07 -7.90 26.89
CA LYS A 61 15.52 -8.11 26.77
C LYS A 61 15.89 -9.33 25.91
N GLN A 62 15.06 -10.38 25.89
CA GLN A 62 15.24 -11.52 25.00
C GLN A 62 14.86 -11.19 23.56
N ASN A 63 13.79 -10.41 23.33
CA ASN A 63 13.44 -9.88 22.01
C ASN A 63 14.45 -8.83 21.50
N ARG A 64 15.09 -8.04 22.37
CA ARG A 64 16.21 -7.15 21.99
C ARG A 64 17.50 -7.90 21.71
N LYS A 65 17.67 -9.13 22.20
CA LYS A 65 18.84 -10.00 21.95
C LYS A 65 18.69 -10.92 20.73
N GLN A 66 17.55 -10.95 20.06
CA GLN A 66 17.53 -11.35 18.66
C GLN A 66 18.20 -10.23 17.86
N GLN A 67 19.52 -10.16 17.93
CA GLN A 67 20.32 -9.39 17.00
C GLN A 67 19.87 -9.83 15.62
N LYS A 68 19.15 -8.95 14.89
CA LYS A 68 18.91 -9.14 13.46
C LYS A 68 20.29 -9.47 12.87
N LYS A 69 20.44 -10.66 12.30
CA LYS A 69 21.63 -10.96 11.48
C LYS A 69 21.84 -9.76 10.56
N PRO A 70 23.06 -9.26 10.43
CA PRO A 70 23.32 -8.19 9.47
C PRO A 70 22.75 -8.62 8.12
N ILE A 71 21.95 -7.76 7.50
CA ILE A 71 21.36 -8.04 6.20
C ILE A 71 22.53 -8.19 5.22
N SER A 72 22.54 -9.31 4.50
CA SER A 72 23.43 -9.52 3.36
C SER A 72 22.57 -9.61 2.11
N LEU A 73 23.00 -8.93 1.07
CA LEU A 73 22.38 -8.95 -0.25
C LEU A 73 23.18 -9.78 -1.26
N THR A 74 24.24 -10.44 -0.81
CA THR A 74 25.14 -11.22 -1.67
C THR A 74 24.42 -12.30 -2.47
N GLU A 75 23.42 -12.97 -1.87
CA GLU A 75 22.63 -14.01 -2.54
C GLU A 75 21.43 -13.46 -3.35
N LYS A 76 21.22 -12.15 -3.33
CA LYS A 76 20.14 -11.55 -4.12
C LYS A 76 20.56 -11.49 -5.59
N GLU A 77 19.60 -11.75 -6.46
CA GLU A 77 19.82 -11.85 -7.90
C GLU A 77 19.20 -10.68 -8.68
N LEU A 78 18.06 -10.15 -8.21
CA LEU A 78 17.32 -9.09 -8.88
C LEU A 78 17.19 -7.87 -7.96
N PHE A 79 17.61 -6.71 -8.46
CA PHE A 79 17.48 -5.41 -7.81
C PHE A 79 16.46 -4.56 -8.56
N ILE A 80 15.32 -4.30 -7.91
CA ILE A 80 14.20 -3.53 -8.45
C ILE A 80 14.26 -2.14 -7.85
N PHE A 81 14.36 -1.11 -8.68
CA PHE A 81 14.44 0.29 -8.26
C PHE A 81 13.15 1.02 -8.59
N ASP A 82 12.60 1.80 -7.64
CA ASP A 82 11.65 2.86 -8.01
C ASP A 82 12.35 3.88 -8.91
N VAL A 83 11.61 4.50 -9.81
CA VAL A 83 12.18 5.45 -10.77
C VAL A 83 12.17 6.86 -10.21
N GLU A 84 10.96 7.42 -9.93
CA GLU A 84 10.84 8.80 -9.47
C GLU A 84 11.10 8.91 -7.96
N GLY A 85 12.14 9.61 -7.58
CA GLY A 85 12.60 9.78 -6.21
C GLY A 85 13.79 8.90 -5.82
N VAL A 86 14.14 7.90 -6.65
CA VAL A 86 15.30 7.02 -6.42
C VAL A 86 16.32 7.16 -7.54
N ILE A 87 15.91 7.11 -8.80
CA ILE A 87 16.78 7.19 -9.97
C ILE A 87 16.81 8.61 -10.53
N VAL A 88 15.62 9.19 -10.72
CA VAL A 88 15.45 10.57 -11.20
C VAL A 88 14.50 11.33 -10.27
N PRO A 89 14.60 12.67 -10.17
CA PRO A 89 13.61 13.46 -9.43
C PRO A 89 12.21 13.31 -10.03
N SER A 90 12.10 13.35 -11.35
CA SER A 90 10.87 13.16 -12.12
C SER A 90 11.20 12.78 -13.55
N ILE A 91 10.30 12.05 -14.21
CA ILE A 91 10.39 11.77 -15.66
C ILE A 91 10.17 13.04 -16.49
N ASP A 92 9.47 14.04 -15.97
CA ASP A 92 9.25 15.30 -16.68
C ASP A 92 10.49 16.22 -16.66
N GLU A 93 11.35 16.07 -15.66
CA GLU A 93 12.63 16.79 -15.50
C GLU A 93 13.73 15.74 -15.18
N PRO A 94 14.10 14.87 -16.12
CA PRO A 94 14.96 13.73 -15.85
C PRO A 94 16.43 14.19 -15.69
N ALA A 95 16.96 13.93 -14.51
CA ALA A 95 18.38 14.13 -14.20
C ALA A 95 18.83 12.99 -13.30
N VAL A 96 19.89 12.28 -13.69
CA VAL A 96 20.45 11.17 -12.88
C VAL A 96 21.71 11.63 -12.21
N PRO A 97 21.82 11.57 -10.87
CA PRO A 97 23.08 11.80 -10.18
C PRO A 97 24.13 10.76 -10.61
N GLN A 98 25.38 11.20 -10.72
CA GLN A 98 26.47 10.36 -11.20
C GLN A 98 26.70 9.13 -10.31
N ASP A 99 26.57 9.28 -8.99
CA ASP A 99 26.72 8.20 -8.03
C ASP A 99 25.61 7.12 -8.13
N VAL A 100 24.42 7.50 -8.62
CA VAL A 100 23.32 6.55 -8.95
C VAL A 100 23.72 5.69 -10.12
N LEU A 101 24.22 6.27 -11.23
CA LEU A 101 24.68 5.53 -12.40
C LEU A 101 25.82 4.57 -12.04
N GLU A 102 26.83 5.06 -11.31
CA GLU A 102 27.97 4.26 -10.84
C GLU A 102 27.51 3.08 -9.98
N THR A 103 26.55 3.32 -9.10
CA THR A 103 26.00 2.27 -8.22
C THR A 103 25.29 1.17 -9.01
N ILE A 104 24.47 1.53 -9.98
CA ILE A 104 23.76 0.58 -10.84
C ILE A 104 24.78 -0.26 -11.65
N GLU A 105 25.81 0.36 -12.20
CA GLU A 105 26.84 -0.36 -12.93
C GLU A 105 27.66 -1.30 -12.03
N GLU A 106 28.00 -0.92 -10.80
CA GLU A 106 28.67 -1.81 -9.84
C GLU A 106 27.79 -3.02 -9.48
N ILE A 107 26.46 -2.81 -9.31
CA ILE A 107 25.51 -3.91 -9.08
C ILE A 107 25.53 -4.88 -10.28
N ARG A 108 25.52 -4.37 -11.52
CA ARG A 108 25.60 -5.18 -12.75
C ARG A 108 26.93 -5.91 -12.88
N LYS A 109 28.06 -5.27 -12.55
CA LYS A 109 29.39 -5.90 -12.58
C LYS A 109 29.49 -7.09 -11.60
N LYS A 110 28.70 -7.09 -10.54
CA LYS A 110 28.57 -8.22 -9.62
C LYS A 110 27.63 -9.33 -10.15
N GLY A 111 27.21 -9.25 -11.43
CA GLY A 111 26.36 -10.24 -12.07
C GLY A 111 24.89 -10.18 -11.67
N LYS A 112 24.45 -9.09 -11.03
CA LYS A 112 23.06 -8.93 -10.60
C LYS A 112 22.20 -8.39 -11.73
N LYS A 113 20.95 -8.87 -11.80
CA LYS A 113 19.91 -8.34 -12.69
C LYS A 113 19.34 -7.05 -12.09
N VAL A 114 18.91 -6.13 -12.94
CA VAL A 114 18.36 -4.82 -12.56
C VAL A 114 17.01 -4.60 -13.25
N ALA A 115 16.05 -4.06 -12.53
CA ALA A 115 14.75 -3.65 -13.05
C ALA A 115 14.35 -2.27 -12.51
N PHE A 116 13.65 -1.49 -13.31
CA PHE A 116 13.14 -0.15 -12.97
C PHE A 116 11.62 -0.18 -12.97
N LEU A 117 11.03 0.11 -11.83
CA LEU A 117 9.60 -0.02 -11.57
C LEU A 117 8.97 1.34 -11.27
N SER A 118 7.96 1.74 -12.04
CA SER A 118 7.25 3.00 -11.80
C SER A 118 5.73 2.84 -11.88
N ASN A 119 5.01 3.60 -11.03
CA ASN A 119 3.56 3.75 -11.13
C ASN A 119 3.13 4.78 -12.19
N ILE A 120 4.05 5.22 -13.05
CA ILE A 120 3.73 6.17 -14.11
C ILE A 120 2.76 5.54 -15.10
N SER A 121 1.67 6.26 -15.38
CA SER A 121 0.71 5.97 -16.46
C SER A 121 0.38 7.22 -17.28
N ARG A 122 0.82 8.42 -16.85
CA ARG A 122 0.59 9.67 -17.59
C ARG A 122 1.51 9.84 -18.80
N THR A 123 2.68 9.22 -18.77
CA THR A 123 3.69 9.22 -19.84
C THR A 123 3.73 7.83 -20.47
N PRO A 124 3.66 7.69 -21.79
CA PRO A 124 3.69 6.39 -22.45
C PRO A 124 4.96 5.61 -22.10
N PHE A 125 4.84 4.29 -22.01
CA PHE A 125 5.96 3.40 -21.69
C PHE A 125 7.19 3.63 -22.57
N PHE A 126 7.01 3.72 -23.90
CA PHE A 126 8.13 3.90 -24.81
C PHE A 126 8.93 5.18 -24.52
N ARG A 127 8.24 6.26 -24.09
CA ARG A 127 8.90 7.53 -23.74
C ARG A 127 9.67 7.42 -22.43
N VAL A 128 9.12 6.73 -21.41
CA VAL A 128 9.83 6.43 -20.18
C VAL A 128 11.07 5.58 -20.46
N ALA A 129 10.93 4.60 -21.34
CA ALA A 129 12.03 3.72 -21.74
C ALA A 129 13.14 4.49 -22.47
N GLU A 130 12.78 5.33 -23.44
CA GLU A 130 13.73 6.20 -24.13
C GLU A 130 14.51 7.07 -23.14
N ILE A 131 13.84 7.78 -22.26
CA ILE A 131 14.47 8.63 -21.23
C ILE A 131 15.47 7.83 -20.39
N LEU A 132 15.09 6.68 -19.83
CA LEU A 132 15.97 5.91 -18.96
C LEU A 132 17.14 5.27 -19.71
N MET A 133 16.97 4.93 -20.98
CA MET A 133 18.04 4.41 -21.83
C MET A 133 19.01 5.53 -22.26
N ASP A 134 18.52 6.69 -22.66
CA ASP A 134 19.34 7.86 -23.04
C ASP A 134 20.17 8.37 -21.86
N LEU A 135 19.64 8.30 -20.65
CA LEU A 135 20.36 8.61 -19.41
C LEU A 135 21.39 7.53 -19.01
N GLY A 136 21.49 6.42 -19.74
CA GLY A 136 22.38 5.31 -19.43
C GLY A 136 21.96 4.46 -18.22
N VAL A 137 20.76 4.68 -17.70
CA VAL A 137 20.21 3.95 -16.55
C VAL A 137 19.82 2.52 -16.93
N ALA A 138 18.96 2.39 -17.93
CA ALA A 138 18.52 1.10 -18.45
C ALA A 138 19.31 0.72 -19.71
N LYS A 139 19.62 -0.56 -19.88
CA LYS A 139 20.29 -1.11 -21.07
C LYS A 139 19.31 -1.59 -22.13
N SER A 140 18.06 -1.86 -21.74
CA SER A 140 17.00 -2.26 -22.65
C SER A 140 15.62 -1.98 -22.05
N GLN A 141 14.62 -1.94 -22.90
CA GLN A 141 13.21 -1.79 -22.50
C GLN A 141 12.73 -2.96 -21.60
N LYS A 142 13.39 -4.11 -21.65
CA LYS A 142 13.07 -5.29 -20.82
C LYS A 142 13.35 -5.06 -19.33
N GLU A 143 14.21 -4.12 -19.01
CA GLU A 143 14.48 -3.74 -17.61
C GLU A 143 13.43 -2.79 -17.02
N ILE A 144 12.49 -2.27 -17.82
CA ILE A 144 11.59 -1.17 -17.43
C ILE A 144 10.14 -1.64 -17.34
N PHE A 145 9.51 -1.34 -16.22
CA PHE A 145 8.13 -1.70 -15.88
C PHE A 145 7.37 -0.47 -15.42
N THR A 146 6.43 0.00 -16.24
CA THR A 146 5.47 1.04 -15.85
C THR A 146 4.11 0.43 -15.58
N ALA A 147 3.26 1.11 -14.81
CA ALA A 147 1.89 0.66 -14.59
C ALA A 147 1.12 0.53 -15.93
N GLY A 148 1.39 1.41 -16.91
CA GLY A 148 0.79 1.33 -18.24
C GLY A 148 1.17 0.05 -18.99
N LYS A 149 2.48 -0.24 -19.11
CA LYS A 149 2.96 -1.48 -19.76
C LYS A 149 2.37 -2.72 -19.11
N VAL A 150 2.43 -2.79 -17.77
CA VAL A 150 1.92 -3.96 -17.04
C VAL A 150 0.40 -4.10 -17.17
N ALA A 151 -0.34 -3.00 -17.28
CA ALA A 151 -1.79 -3.06 -17.52
C ALA A 151 -2.12 -3.68 -18.89
N VAL A 152 -1.38 -3.33 -19.93
CA VAL A 152 -1.52 -3.93 -21.25
C VAL A 152 -1.23 -5.43 -21.21
N GLU A 153 -0.10 -5.83 -20.63
CA GLU A 153 0.27 -7.24 -20.48
C GLU A 153 -0.72 -8.02 -19.61
N TYR A 154 -1.23 -7.40 -18.55
CA TYR A 154 -2.28 -7.99 -17.72
C TYR A 154 -3.52 -8.30 -18.54
N VAL A 155 -4.05 -7.34 -19.28
CA VAL A 155 -5.23 -7.50 -20.15
C VAL A 155 -5.02 -8.62 -21.17
N LYS A 156 -3.86 -8.64 -21.85
CA LYS A 156 -3.50 -9.71 -22.81
C LYS A 156 -3.47 -11.09 -22.15
N SER A 157 -2.88 -11.20 -20.97
CA SER A 157 -2.73 -12.46 -20.24
C SER A 157 -4.03 -12.99 -19.64
N LYS A 158 -4.97 -12.10 -19.31
CA LYS A 158 -6.26 -12.47 -18.70
C LYS A 158 -7.35 -12.76 -19.69
N SER A 159 -7.29 -12.14 -20.85
CA SER A 159 -8.30 -12.32 -21.87
C SER A 159 -8.31 -13.74 -22.44
N GLN A 160 -9.49 -14.30 -22.61
CA GLN A 160 -9.71 -15.53 -23.38
C GLN A 160 -9.79 -15.26 -24.89
N LYS A 161 -9.94 -13.99 -25.27
CA LYS A 161 -9.97 -13.56 -26.66
C LYS A 161 -8.56 -13.29 -27.16
N LYS A 162 -8.30 -13.58 -28.44
CA LYS A 162 -7.02 -13.27 -29.07
C LYS A 162 -6.73 -11.77 -29.10
N ILE A 163 -7.75 -10.96 -29.26
CA ILE A 163 -7.69 -9.49 -29.26
C ILE A 163 -8.82 -9.00 -28.35
N PRO A 164 -8.53 -8.68 -27.07
CA PRO A 164 -9.50 -8.08 -26.17
C PRO A 164 -9.83 -6.64 -26.58
N ARG A 165 -11.08 -6.26 -26.40
CA ARG A 165 -11.58 -4.91 -26.62
C ARG A 165 -11.56 -4.12 -25.31
N VAL A 166 -10.86 -3.00 -25.32
CA VAL A 166 -10.53 -2.24 -24.11
C VAL A 166 -11.05 -0.81 -24.20
N PHE A 167 -11.80 -0.37 -23.21
CA PHE A 167 -12.17 1.03 -23.05
C PHE A 167 -11.25 1.66 -21.98
N VAL A 168 -10.52 2.71 -22.37
CA VAL A 168 -9.51 3.34 -21.50
C VAL A 168 -9.96 4.74 -21.10
N ILE A 169 -10.11 4.97 -19.79
CA ILE A 169 -10.35 6.29 -19.20
C ILE A 169 -9.05 6.77 -18.55
N SER A 170 -8.28 7.60 -19.24
CA SER A 170 -6.99 8.10 -18.74
C SER A 170 -6.55 9.36 -19.46
N GLU A 171 -5.43 9.95 -18.98
CA GLU A 171 -4.61 10.85 -19.80
C GLU A 171 -3.98 10.08 -20.97
N ARG A 172 -3.44 10.82 -21.91
CA ARG A 172 -2.97 10.26 -23.19
C ARG A 172 -1.89 9.19 -23.06
N GLY A 173 -1.06 9.22 -21.99
CA GLY A 173 0.03 8.26 -21.83
C GLY A 173 -0.43 6.81 -21.81
N LEU A 174 -1.33 6.45 -20.90
CA LEU A 174 -1.88 5.10 -20.82
C LEU A 174 -2.69 4.72 -22.05
N LEU A 175 -3.44 5.66 -22.63
CA LEU A 175 -4.19 5.40 -23.86
C LEU A 175 -3.24 4.99 -25.00
N ILE A 176 -2.13 5.70 -25.16
CA ILE A 176 -1.11 5.37 -26.18
C ILE A 176 -0.52 3.98 -25.92
N ASP A 177 -0.23 3.62 -24.66
CA ASP A 177 0.30 2.29 -24.35
C ASP A 177 -0.61 1.16 -24.85
N PHE A 178 -1.94 1.35 -24.80
CA PHE A 178 -2.91 0.41 -25.35
C PHE A 178 -3.06 0.53 -26.88
N GLU A 179 -3.00 1.74 -27.45
CA GLU A 179 -3.19 1.99 -28.90
C GLU A 179 -2.03 1.43 -29.76
N ILE A 180 -0.79 1.50 -29.23
CA ILE A 180 0.40 1.05 -29.99
C ILE A 180 0.70 -0.43 -29.81
N GLU A 181 0.08 -1.09 -28.83
CA GLU A 181 0.38 -2.49 -28.53
C GLU A 181 -0.41 -3.45 -29.42
N ASN A 182 0.30 -4.36 -30.05
CA ASN A 182 -0.35 -5.41 -30.82
C ASN A 182 -1.05 -6.42 -29.91
N GLY A 183 -2.27 -6.82 -30.31
CA GLY A 183 -3.03 -7.85 -29.59
C GLY A 183 -4.03 -7.30 -28.57
N VAL A 184 -4.29 -5.99 -28.59
CA VAL A 184 -5.44 -5.35 -27.94
C VAL A 184 -6.11 -4.36 -28.89
N GLU A 185 -7.40 -4.11 -28.74
CA GLU A 185 -8.17 -3.15 -29.52
C GLU A 185 -8.77 -2.11 -28.58
N VAL A 186 -8.36 -0.85 -28.71
CA VAL A 186 -8.99 0.27 -27.99
C VAL A 186 -10.29 0.63 -28.70
N VAL A 187 -11.39 0.65 -27.94
CA VAL A 187 -12.73 0.86 -28.48
C VAL A 187 -13.50 1.92 -27.69
N PHE A 188 -14.43 2.58 -28.38
CA PHE A 188 -15.38 3.55 -27.83
C PHE A 188 -16.84 3.12 -28.03
N GLU A 189 -17.03 1.85 -28.38
CA GLU A 189 -18.32 1.21 -28.59
C GLU A 189 -18.33 -0.22 -28.06
N LYS A 190 -19.49 -0.73 -27.70
CA LYS A 190 -19.66 -2.10 -27.18
C LYS A 190 -19.54 -3.15 -28.30
N PRO A 191 -19.18 -4.39 -28.00
CA PRO A 191 -18.85 -4.91 -26.67
C PRO A 191 -17.44 -4.50 -26.19
N VAL A 192 -17.28 -4.40 -24.87
CA VAL A 192 -16.01 -4.10 -24.20
C VAL A 192 -15.67 -5.25 -23.26
N ASP A 193 -14.42 -5.70 -23.25
CA ASP A 193 -13.96 -6.78 -22.38
C ASP A 193 -13.32 -6.24 -21.08
N PHE A 194 -12.63 -5.10 -21.18
CA PHE A 194 -11.96 -4.44 -20.05
C PHE A 194 -12.22 -2.94 -20.06
N VAL A 195 -12.52 -2.40 -18.88
CA VAL A 195 -12.51 -0.96 -18.60
C VAL A 195 -11.25 -0.67 -17.81
N VAL A 196 -10.35 0.14 -18.35
CA VAL A 196 -9.06 0.47 -17.73
C VAL A 196 -9.04 1.93 -17.31
N ILE A 197 -8.77 2.16 -16.03
CA ILE A 197 -8.77 3.49 -15.43
C ILE A 197 -7.34 3.90 -15.08
N GLY A 198 -6.90 5.03 -15.62
CA GLY A 198 -5.71 5.74 -15.21
C GLY A 198 -6.06 7.15 -14.75
N MET A 199 -5.03 7.96 -14.49
CA MET A 199 -5.22 9.36 -14.12
C MET A 199 -5.87 10.13 -15.27
N LYS A 200 -6.94 10.90 -14.96
CA LYS A 200 -7.61 11.76 -15.92
C LYS A 200 -8.10 13.05 -15.26
N ARG A 201 -7.59 14.20 -15.73
CA ARG A 201 -7.97 15.53 -15.20
C ARG A 201 -9.32 16.02 -15.70
N ASN A 202 -9.62 15.77 -16.97
CA ASN A 202 -10.85 16.19 -17.64
C ASN A 202 -11.81 15.01 -17.79
N LEU A 203 -12.24 14.45 -16.66
CA LEU A 203 -13.21 13.35 -16.62
C LEU A 203 -14.61 13.90 -16.89
N ASN A 204 -15.38 13.24 -17.77
CA ASN A 204 -16.78 13.57 -18.01
C ASN A 204 -17.73 12.41 -17.63
N PHE A 205 -19.00 12.73 -17.42
CA PHE A 205 -19.98 11.74 -17.01
C PHE A 205 -20.38 10.77 -18.12
N GLU A 206 -20.23 11.13 -19.38
CA GLU A 206 -20.54 10.25 -20.51
C GLU A 206 -19.58 9.06 -20.54
N GLU A 207 -18.27 9.32 -20.32
CA GLU A 207 -17.26 8.25 -20.19
C GLU A 207 -17.56 7.34 -19.01
N LEU A 208 -17.97 7.90 -17.86
CA LEU A 208 -18.31 7.12 -16.66
C LEU A 208 -19.56 6.27 -16.86
N ASN A 209 -20.59 6.81 -17.49
CA ASN A 209 -21.82 6.09 -17.80
C ASN A 209 -21.54 4.94 -18.78
N PHE A 210 -20.77 5.20 -19.85
CA PHE A 210 -20.38 4.16 -20.79
C PHE A 210 -19.57 3.05 -20.11
N ALA A 211 -18.58 3.43 -19.25
CA ALA A 211 -17.84 2.46 -18.46
C ALA A 211 -18.75 1.61 -17.56
N LEU A 212 -19.70 2.25 -16.88
CA LEU A 212 -20.67 1.54 -16.03
C LEU A 212 -21.52 0.55 -16.84
N GLU A 213 -22.03 0.95 -18.00
CA GLU A 213 -22.76 0.03 -18.89
C GLU A 213 -21.92 -1.18 -19.27
N CYS A 214 -20.65 -0.95 -19.69
CA CYS A 214 -19.73 -2.03 -20.03
C CYS A 214 -19.51 -3.00 -18.86
N LEU A 215 -19.33 -2.48 -17.66
CA LEU A 215 -19.15 -3.28 -16.44
C LEU A 215 -20.40 -4.11 -16.10
N LEU A 216 -21.59 -3.54 -16.25
CA LEU A 216 -22.85 -4.26 -16.05
C LEU A 216 -23.05 -5.36 -17.09
N GLU A 217 -22.55 -5.20 -18.32
CA GLU A 217 -22.56 -6.20 -19.37
C GLU A 217 -21.45 -7.25 -19.24
N GLY A 218 -20.52 -7.12 -18.28
CA GLY A 218 -19.56 -8.15 -17.93
C GLY A 218 -18.09 -7.81 -18.17
N ALA A 219 -17.77 -6.59 -18.59
CA ALA A 219 -16.40 -6.13 -18.67
C ALA A 219 -15.70 -6.18 -17.30
N GLU A 220 -14.38 -6.43 -17.30
CA GLU A 220 -13.56 -6.38 -16.10
C GLU A 220 -13.03 -4.96 -15.86
N LEU A 221 -12.96 -4.55 -14.59
CA LEU A 221 -12.44 -3.23 -14.21
C LEU A 221 -10.97 -3.33 -13.75
N VAL A 222 -10.11 -2.51 -14.34
CA VAL A 222 -8.67 -2.47 -14.05
C VAL A 222 -8.26 -1.04 -13.68
N SER A 223 -7.53 -0.89 -12.57
CA SER A 223 -6.94 0.36 -12.11
C SER A 223 -5.43 0.37 -12.32
N CYS A 224 -4.89 1.39 -12.99
CA CYS A 224 -3.45 1.55 -13.18
C CYS A 224 -2.78 2.35 -12.05
N GLY A 225 -3.54 2.88 -11.09
CA GLY A 225 -3.01 3.70 -10.03
C GLY A 225 -3.55 3.44 -8.64
N HIS A 226 -2.95 4.12 -7.67
CA HIS A 226 -3.26 4.03 -6.25
C HIS A 226 -3.43 5.41 -5.60
N THR A 227 -3.70 6.43 -6.40
CA THR A 227 -3.70 7.80 -5.93
C THR A 227 -5.10 8.24 -5.57
N ASN A 228 -5.32 8.59 -4.29
CA ASN A 228 -6.61 9.15 -3.84
C ASN A 228 -6.79 10.58 -4.35
N TYR A 229 -5.77 11.40 -4.20
CA TYR A 229 -5.72 12.78 -4.71
C TYR A 229 -4.28 13.22 -4.88
N TYR A 230 -4.05 14.22 -5.71
CA TYR A 230 -2.71 14.77 -5.95
C TYR A 230 -2.75 16.29 -6.02
N LYS A 231 -1.60 16.92 -5.77
CA LYS A 231 -1.39 18.35 -6.01
C LYS A 231 -1.02 18.55 -7.48
N GLY A 232 -1.64 19.50 -8.12
CA GLY A 232 -1.41 19.80 -9.53
C GLY A 232 -1.80 21.21 -9.90
N LYS A 233 -1.72 21.52 -11.18
CA LYS A 233 -2.11 22.84 -11.72
C LYS A 233 -3.31 22.68 -12.65
N PHE A 234 -4.25 23.59 -12.54
CA PHE A 234 -5.34 23.79 -13.49
C PHE A 234 -5.20 25.19 -14.08
N GLY A 235 -4.71 25.26 -15.30
CA GLY A 235 -4.21 26.53 -15.87
C GLY A 235 -3.06 27.09 -15.03
N SER A 236 -3.22 28.32 -14.53
CA SER A 236 -2.24 28.99 -13.66
C SER A 236 -2.44 28.71 -12.16
N LYS A 237 -3.53 28.04 -11.76
CA LYS A 237 -3.88 27.81 -10.36
C LYS A 237 -3.40 26.46 -9.87
N GLU A 238 -2.69 26.45 -8.75
CA GLU A 238 -2.40 25.23 -8.00
C GLU A 238 -3.66 24.74 -7.27
N GLY A 239 -3.84 23.43 -7.21
CA GLY A 239 -5.00 22.83 -6.57
C GLY A 239 -4.78 21.37 -6.18
N ILE A 240 -5.82 20.79 -5.59
CA ILE A 240 -5.89 19.37 -5.26
C ILE A 240 -6.88 18.73 -6.24
N PHE A 241 -6.47 17.63 -6.85
CA PHE A 241 -7.23 16.90 -7.85
C PHE A 241 -7.52 15.49 -7.36
N ILE A 242 -8.67 14.96 -7.77
CA ILE A 242 -9.05 13.57 -7.53
C ILE A 242 -8.08 12.66 -8.31
N GLY A 243 -7.59 11.63 -7.67
CA GLY A 243 -6.75 10.60 -8.29
C GLY A 243 -7.60 9.53 -9.01
N ASP A 244 -6.92 8.54 -9.53
CA ASP A 244 -7.49 7.42 -10.28
C ASP A 244 -8.24 6.41 -9.39
N LEU A 245 -7.76 6.17 -8.16
CA LEU A 245 -8.39 5.20 -7.26
C LEU A 245 -9.86 5.53 -6.93
N PRO A 246 -10.25 6.77 -6.56
CA PRO A 246 -11.65 7.12 -6.34
C PRO A 246 -12.56 6.88 -7.55
N ILE A 247 -12.05 7.01 -8.77
CA ILE A 247 -12.81 6.73 -9.99
C ILE A 247 -13.11 5.23 -10.08
N CYS A 248 -12.13 4.39 -9.83
CA CYS A 248 -12.32 2.94 -9.79
C CYS A 248 -13.26 2.51 -8.67
N GLU A 249 -13.12 3.09 -7.47
CA GLU A 249 -14.01 2.80 -6.34
C GLU A 249 -15.47 3.18 -6.65
N MET A 250 -15.69 4.33 -7.29
CA MET A 250 -17.02 4.77 -7.71
C MET A 250 -17.64 3.81 -8.72
N LEU A 251 -16.90 3.41 -9.75
CA LEU A 251 -17.39 2.48 -10.77
C LEU A 251 -17.60 1.06 -10.19
N SER A 252 -16.70 0.61 -9.32
CA SER A 252 -16.83 -0.66 -8.60
C SER A 252 -18.08 -0.67 -7.72
N PHE A 253 -18.31 0.41 -6.96
CA PHE A 253 -19.50 0.56 -6.12
C PHE A 253 -20.80 0.57 -6.96
N ALA A 254 -20.82 1.33 -8.04
CA ALA A 254 -22.02 1.48 -8.88
C ALA A 254 -22.34 0.19 -9.65
N SER A 255 -21.34 -0.54 -10.12
CA SER A 255 -21.54 -1.79 -10.89
C SER A 255 -21.65 -3.04 -10.02
N GLY A 256 -21.23 -2.98 -8.74
CA GLY A 256 -21.05 -4.15 -7.88
C GLY A 256 -19.92 -5.08 -8.30
N LYS A 257 -19.03 -4.65 -9.20
CA LYS A 257 -17.90 -5.44 -9.71
C LYS A 257 -16.61 -5.11 -8.96
N PRO A 258 -15.81 -6.11 -8.59
CA PRO A 258 -14.46 -5.86 -8.08
C PRO A 258 -13.57 -5.29 -9.18
N TYR A 259 -12.44 -4.70 -8.81
CA TYR A 259 -11.43 -4.27 -9.75
C TYR A 259 -10.04 -4.77 -9.37
N VAL A 260 -9.18 -4.89 -10.38
CA VAL A 260 -7.78 -5.28 -10.22
C VAL A 260 -6.91 -4.03 -10.22
N LYS A 261 -5.97 -3.97 -9.29
CA LYS A 261 -4.99 -2.89 -9.19
C LYS A 261 -3.68 -3.35 -9.81
N ILE A 262 -3.09 -2.53 -10.67
CA ILE A 262 -1.84 -2.87 -11.35
C ILE A 262 -0.63 -2.27 -10.65
N GLY A 263 -0.70 -1.00 -10.23
CA GLY A 263 0.44 -0.27 -9.67
C GLY A 263 0.86 -0.68 -8.25
N LYS A 264 2.10 -0.35 -7.85
CA LYS A 264 2.57 -0.52 -6.46
C LYS A 264 1.60 0.15 -5.48
N PRO A 265 1.27 -0.46 -4.33
CA PRO A 265 1.88 -1.64 -3.69
C PRO A 265 1.25 -2.98 -4.08
N ASP A 266 0.41 -3.03 -5.10
CA ASP A 266 -0.32 -4.25 -5.46
C ASP A 266 0.63 -5.33 -6.01
N PRO A 267 0.37 -6.63 -5.73
CA PRO A 267 1.28 -7.70 -6.11
C PRO A 267 1.39 -7.91 -7.63
N VAL A 268 0.41 -7.46 -8.42
CA VAL A 268 0.39 -7.72 -9.86
C VAL A 268 1.64 -7.19 -10.56
N ILE A 269 2.02 -5.92 -10.31
CA ILE A 269 3.16 -5.31 -11.00
C ILE A 269 4.49 -5.97 -10.62
N PHE A 270 4.65 -6.36 -9.35
CA PHE A 270 5.83 -7.11 -8.90
C PHE A 270 5.87 -8.52 -9.50
N GLY A 271 4.71 -9.17 -9.59
CA GLY A 271 4.57 -10.51 -10.16
C GLY A 271 5.02 -10.56 -11.62
N PHE A 272 4.67 -9.54 -12.42
CA PHE A 272 5.15 -9.42 -13.80
C PHE A 272 6.67 -9.30 -13.87
N ILE A 273 7.30 -8.49 -13.00
CA ILE A 273 8.76 -8.37 -12.96
C ILE A 273 9.40 -9.71 -12.59
N LEU A 274 8.94 -10.35 -11.53
CA LEU A 274 9.48 -11.62 -11.06
C LEU A 274 9.36 -12.72 -12.13
N THR A 275 8.26 -12.73 -12.89
CA THR A 275 8.04 -13.67 -13.98
C THR A 275 8.95 -13.38 -15.16
N GLU A 276 9.11 -12.12 -15.59
CA GLU A 276 9.98 -11.73 -16.70
C GLU A 276 11.45 -12.10 -16.43
N PHE A 277 11.89 -11.97 -15.18
CA PHE A 277 13.26 -12.31 -14.79
C PHE A 277 13.43 -13.75 -14.33
N GLU A 278 12.34 -14.52 -14.19
CA GLU A 278 12.32 -15.90 -13.66
C GLU A 278 12.96 -16.00 -12.27
N ILE A 279 12.64 -15.04 -11.37
CA ILE A 279 13.24 -14.91 -10.04
C ILE A 279 12.20 -15.16 -8.95
N ASN A 280 12.57 -15.98 -7.96
CA ASN A 280 11.77 -16.14 -6.75
C ASN A 280 11.85 -14.85 -5.90
N PRO A 281 10.74 -14.38 -5.29
CA PRO A 281 10.71 -13.18 -4.45
C PRO A 281 11.82 -13.10 -3.40
N ASN A 282 12.21 -14.23 -2.80
CA ASN A 282 13.27 -14.28 -1.80
C ASN A 282 14.65 -13.86 -2.32
N TYR A 283 14.88 -13.92 -3.63
CA TYR A 283 16.13 -13.49 -4.29
C TYR A 283 16.01 -12.10 -4.90
N ALA A 284 14.88 -11.42 -4.73
CA ALA A 284 14.68 -10.06 -5.18
C ALA A 284 14.85 -9.04 -4.04
N VAL A 285 15.21 -7.82 -4.41
CA VAL A 285 15.30 -6.64 -3.55
C VAL A 285 14.51 -5.51 -4.20
N MET A 286 13.65 -4.82 -3.42
CA MET A 286 13.02 -3.58 -3.84
C MET A 286 13.66 -2.41 -3.13
N ILE A 287 14.13 -1.44 -3.88
CA ILE A 287 14.72 -0.18 -3.41
C ILE A 287 13.77 0.94 -3.78
N GLY A 288 13.24 1.63 -2.78
CA GLY A 288 12.27 2.71 -2.98
C GLY A 288 12.36 3.79 -1.91
N ASP A 289 11.73 4.93 -2.16
CA ASP A 289 11.66 6.08 -1.27
C ASP A 289 10.32 6.20 -0.53
N LYS A 290 9.34 5.32 -0.87
CA LYS A 290 7.97 5.39 -0.33
C LYS A 290 7.61 4.12 0.44
N ILE A 291 7.30 4.28 1.73
CA ILE A 291 6.90 3.17 2.60
C ILE A 291 5.61 2.52 2.10
N GLU A 292 4.64 3.34 1.68
CA GLU A 292 3.27 2.91 1.35
C GLU A 292 3.18 2.12 0.04
N THR A 293 4.08 2.36 -0.89
CA THR A 293 4.06 1.71 -2.21
C THR A 293 5.18 0.69 -2.37
N ASP A 294 6.41 1.10 -2.17
CA ASP A 294 7.58 0.29 -2.47
C ASP A 294 7.84 -0.75 -1.39
N ILE A 295 7.93 -0.28 -0.14
CA ILE A 295 8.26 -1.14 1.00
C ILE A 295 7.09 -2.08 1.32
N TYR A 296 5.87 -1.54 1.36
CA TYR A 296 4.68 -2.34 1.63
C TYR A 296 4.45 -3.39 0.55
N GLY A 297 4.53 -3.00 -0.74
CA GLY A 297 4.37 -3.92 -1.85
C GLY A 297 5.39 -5.05 -1.84
N ALA A 298 6.67 -4.73 -1.64
CA ALA A 298 7.74 -5.70 -1.53
C ALA A 298 7.52 -6.70 -0.39
N LYS A 299 7.19 -6.20 0.80
CA LYS A 299 6.97 -7.05 1.97
C LYS A 299 5.79 -8.00 1.85
N ASN A 300 4.72 -7.60 1.18
CA ASN A 300 3.57 -8.47 0.94
C ASN A 300 3.91 -9.70 0.09
N LEU A 301 4.99 -9.64 -0.66
CA LEU A 301 5.48 -10.71 -1.54
C LEU A 301 6.73 -11.43 -1.01
N GLY A 302 7.26 -11.02 0.16
CA GLY A 302 8.50 -11.58 0.68
C GLY A 302 9.77 -11.09 -0.03
N ILE A 303 9.66 -10.01 -0.82
CA ILE A 303 10.81 -9.33 -1.42
C ILE A 303 11.52 -8.52 -0.33
N THR A 304 12.85 -8.58 -0.29
CA THR A 304 13.64 -7.75 0.63
C THR A 304 13.45 -6.27 0.28
N SER A 305 13.14 -5.46 1.28
CA SER A 305 12.77 -4.05 1.11
C SER A 305 13.84 -3.11 1.68
N ILE A 306 14.28 -2.17 0.86
CA ILE A 306 15.26 -1.14 1.22
C ILE A 306 14.63 0.24 1.04
N LEU A 307 14.54 0.99 2.12
CA LEU A 307 14.14 2.39 2.08
C LEU A 307 15.39 3.25 1.89
N VAL A 308 15.41 4.04 0.82
CA VAL A 308 16.46 5.02 0.56
C VAL A 308 15.92 6.42 0.83
N GLN A 309 16.77 7.32 1.36
CA GLN A 309 16.42 8.74 1.36
C GLN A 309 16.36 9.21 -0.09
N GLY A 310 15.15 9.48 -0.56
CA GLY A 310 14.90 9.79 -1.96
C GLY A 310 15.58 11.08 -2.42
N ILE A 311 15.81 11.19 -3.71
CA ILE A 311 16.17 12.45 -4.36
C ILE A 311 15.03 13.42 -4.10
N GLU A 312 15.36 14.69 -3.79
CA GLU A 312 14.35 15.71 -3.47
C GLU A 312 13.37 15.86 -4.64
N THR A 313 12.14 15.37 -4.45
CA THR A 313 11.08 15.41 -5.45
C THR A 313 10.07 16.48 -5.08
N LYS A 314 9.52 17.19 -6.07
CA LYS A 314 8.31 18.00 -5.88
C LYS A 314 7.14 17.04 -5.64
N LYS A 315 6.94 16.59 -4.39
CA LYS A 315 5.92 15.60 -4.02
C LYS A 315 4.51 16.11 -4.35
N HIS A 316 3.95 15.62 -5.43
CA HIS A 316 2.61 15.99 -5.90
C HIS A 316 1.54 14.94 -5.56
N PHE A 317 1.93 13.74 -5.11
CA PHE A 317 1.02 12.64 -4.85
C PHE A 317 0.90 12.35 -3.36
N VAL A 318 -0.32 12.04 -2.92
CA VAL A 318 -0.58 11.58 -1.56
C VAL A 318 -1.03 10.12 -1.63
N PRO A 319 -0.22 9.19 -1.13
CA PRO A 319 -0.53 7.77 -1.16
C PRO A 319 -1.68 7.42 -0.21
N VAL A 320 -2.28 6.26 -0.43
CA VAL A 320 -3.25 5.66 0.49
C VAL A 320 -2.57 5.37 1.83
N ARG A 321 -3.17 5.81 2.94
CA ARG A 321 -2.63 5.51 4.28
C ARG A 321 -2.71 4.01 4.57
N THR A 322 -1.61 3.44 5.04
CA THR A 322 -1.58 2.08 5.59
C THR A 322 -1.82 2.15 7.10
N GLU A 323 -2.70 1.30 7.62
CA GLU A 323 -3.01 1.24 9.06
C GLU A 323 -1.90 0.56 9.89
N LYS A 324 -0.95 -0.13 9.26
CA LYS A 324 0.13 -0.86 9.95
C LYS A 324 1.44 -0.10 9.86
N GLU A 325 2.16 -0.03 10.98
CA GLU A 325 3.54 0.42 11.01
C GLU A 325 4.42 -0.58 10.23
N ILE A 326 4.76 -0.23 8.99
CA ILE A 326 5.58 -1.05 8.11
C ILE A 326 7.01 -0.57 8.21
N LYS A 327 7.93 -1.51 8.52
CA LYS A 327 9.37 -1.22 8.60
C LYS A 327 10.10 -1.88 7.44
N PRO A 328 10.99 -1.17 6.76
CA PRO A 328 11.86 -1.75 5.76
C PRO A 328 12.83 -2.76 6.43
N ASP A 329 13.40 -3.64 5.62
CA ASP A 329 14.44 -4.55 6.11
C ASP A 329 15.76 -3.80 6.32
N LEU A 330 16.05 -2.82 5.45
CA LEU A 330 17.22 -1.95 5.53
C LEU A 330 16.82 -0.50 5.20
N GLU A 331 17.44 0.45 5.89
CA GLU A 331 17.38 1.88 5.56
C GLU A 331 18.76 2.39 5.20
N ILE A 332 18.86 3.11 4.08
CA ILE A 332 20.12 3.71 3.58
C ILE A 332 19.92 5.20 3.29
N LYS A 333 20.98 5.97 3.39
CA LYS A 333 20.93 7.41 3.12
C LYS A 333 21.13 7.73 1.65
N SER A 334 22.02 7.01 1.00
CA SER A 334 22.35 7.15 -0.41
C SER A 334 22.23 5.79 -1.09
N LEU A 335 21.89 5.76 -2.37
CA LEU A 335 21.83 4.51 -3.14
C LEU A 335 23.19 3.77 -3.11
N LYS A 336 24.29 4.50 -3.11
CA LYS A 336 25.65 3.97 -3.04
C LYS A 336 25.90 3.11 -1.79
N ASP A 337 25.21 3.39 -0.68
CA ASP A 337 25.40 2.63 0.57
C ASP A 337 25.03 1.15 0.41
N ILE A 338 24.22 0.80 -0.61
CA ILE A 338 23.79 -0.58 -0.88
C ILE A 338 24.99 -1.49 -1.20
N LEU A 339 26.06 -0.94 -1.79
CA LEU A 339 27.25 -1.67 -2.21
C LEU A 339 28.00 -2.33 -1.04
N ALA A 340 27.81 -1.82 0.17
CA ALA A 340 28.40 -2.43 1.37
C ALA A 340 27.71 -3.75 1.80
N PHE A 341 26.57 -4.09 1.22
CA PHE A 341 25.75 -5.26 1.58
C PHE A 341 25.76 -6.36 0.50
N ILE A 342 26.36 -6.08 -0.69
CA ILE A 342 26.36 -6.98 -1.86
C ILE A 342 27.67 -7.76 -1.96
#